data_6b6a1e680095444a0db9be4c5787ee56
#
_entry.id   6b6a1e680095444a0db9be4c5787ee56
#
_cell.length_a   1.000
_cell.length_b   1.000
_cell.length_c   1.000
_cell.angle_alpha   90.00
_cell.angle_beta   90.00
_cell.angle_gamma   90.00
#
_symmetry.space_group_name_H-M   'P 1'
#
loop_
_entity.id
_entity.type
_entity.pdbx_description
1 polymer ?
#
loop_
_entity_poly.entity_id
_entity_poly.type
_entity_poly.pdbx_seq_one_letter_code
_entity_poly.pdbx_strand_id
1 'polypeptide(L)'
;MPIITLLTDFGLSDSYVAEVKSVLLSRTPGVTLVDVTHQVAPGDVRAGQYLLARSWQRFPPGTVHLAVVDPGVGTARRALAATAGGHLFVAPDNGLLSFLDRPQFVSIPVSADAAPTFHGRDVFAPAAAALASGKRLEDLGSAITDATHSPLPTPHHDGTAVMGEVLYVDRFGTLISNIPGPDVEPGVRIRVAGTDVGALRRTFGDAERGTLVAFVGSGGTVEVAVRDGSAARLLGVGVGAEVRA
;
A
#
# COMPACT_ATOMS: atom_id res chain seq x y z
N MET A 1 21.34 -5.61 11.37
CA MET A 1 20.66 -4.45 11.97
C MET A 1 19.18 -4.56 11.64
N PRO A 2 18.28 -4.36 12.60
CA PRO A 2 16.85 -4.40 12.32
C PRO A 2 16.43 -3.27 11.39
N ILE A 3 15.45 -3.53 10.52
CA ILE A 3 14.88 -2.53 9.62
C ILE A 3 13.40 -2.37 9.98
N ILE A 4 12.95 -1.12 10.10
CA ILE A 4 11.53 -0.78 10.20
C ILE A 4 11.19 0.13 9.04
N THR A 5 10.21 -0.25 8.22
CA THR A 5 9.65 0.63 7.21
C THR A 5 8.43 1.36 7.75
N LEU A 6 8.20 2.59 7.29
CA LEU A 6 7.07 3.42 7.70
C LEU A 6 6.22 3.80 6.49
N LEU A 7 4.91 3.56 6.59
CA LEU A 7 3.91 4.00 5.64
C LEU A 7 2.77 4.64 6.43
N THR A 8 2.46 5.91 6.17
CA THR A 8 1.37 6.63 6.86
C THR A 8 0.67 7.63 5.94
N ASP A 9 -0.45 8.15 6.42
CA ASP A 9 -1.17 9.29 5.85
C ASP A 9 -0.96 10.59 6.66
N PHE A 10 0.07 10.66 7.51
CA PHE A 10 0.29 11.77 8.45
C PHE A 10 0.79 13.05 7.79
N GLY A 11 1.27 12.96 6.55
CA GLY A 11 1.98 14.06 5.91
C GLY A 11 3.38 14.31 6.51
N LEU A 12 4.00 15.40 6.10
CA LEU A 12 5.33 15.81 6.56
C LEU A 12 5.33 17.25 7.12
N SER A 13 4.17 17.89 7.21
CA SER A 13 4.06 19.28 7.69
C SER A 13 4.08 19.38 9.21
N ASP A 14 3.65 18.30 9.89
CA ASP A 14 3.46 18.25 11.33
C ASP A 14 4.49 17.32 12.01
N SER A 15 4.50 17.29 13.34
CA SER A 15 5.45 16.50 14.12
C SER A 15 5.17 15.00 14.17
N TYR A 16 4.02 14.54 13.70
CA TYR A 16 3.52 13.17 13.93
C TYR A 16 4.52 12.08 13.50
N VAL A 17 5.12 12.22 12.33
CA VAL A 17 6.14 11.28 11.84
C VAL A 17 7.37 11.28 12.73
N ALA A 18 7.82 12.46 13.17
CA ALA A 18 8.98 12.59 14.05
C ALA A 18 8.71 11.96 15.43
N GLU A 19 7.51 12.12 15.98
CA GLU A 19 7.11 11.52 17.24
C GLU A 19 7.08 9.98 17.17
N VAL A 20 6.53 9.41 16.09
CA VAL A 20 6.58 7.95 15.84
C VAL A 20 8.03 7.47 15.76
N LYS A 21 8.86 8.15 14.96
CA LYS A 21 10.28 7.80 14.82
C LYS A 21 11.06 7.92 16.15
N SER A 22 10.74 8.91 16.98
CA SER A 22 11.39 9.06 18.28
C SER A 22 11.16 7.85 19.20
N VAL A 23 9.93 7.28 19.18
CA VAL A 23 9.61 6.06 19.93
C VAL A 23 10.39 4.87 19.38
N LEU A 24 10.47 4.71 18.07
CA LEU A 24 11.20 3.62 17.43
C LEU A 24 12.70 3.68 17.75
N LEU A 25 13.30 4.85 17.61
CA LEU A 25 14.74 5.07 17.88
C LEU A 25 15.10 4.86 19.35
N SER A 26 14.25 5.33 20.27
CA SER A 26 14.52 5.18 21.71
C SER A 26 14.37 3.74 22.19
N ARG A 27 13.49 2.93 21.54
CA ARG A 27 13.19 1.55 21.96
C ARG A 27 14.02 0.50 21.21
N THR A 28 14.60 0.86 20.06
CA THR A 28 15.37 -0.07 19.23
C THR A 28 16.68 0.59 18.79
N PRO A 29 17.69 0.66 19.68
CA PRO A 29 18.99 1.23 19.34
C PRO A 29 19.61 0.54 18.11
N GLY A 30 20.10 1.33 17.17
CA GLY A 30 20.71 0.83 15.93
C GLY A 30 19.72 0.39 14.85
N VAL A 31 18.42 0.68 15.00
CA VAL A 31 17.42 0.41 13.96
C VAL A 31 17.64 1.29 12.73
N THR A 32 17.46 0.72 11.54
CA THR A 32 17.34 1.48 10.29
C THR A 32 15.89 1.78 10.02
N LEU A 33 15.52 3.05 9.94
CA LEU A 33 14.19 3.50 9.58
C LEU A 33 14.15 3.89 8.10
N VAL A 34 13.17 3.34 7.36
CA VAL A 34 12.98 3.62 5.93
C VAL A 34 11.55 4.09 5.69
N ASP A 35 11.40 5.32 5.23
CA ASP A 35 10.09 5.83 4.85
C ASP A 35 9.67 5.27 3.48
N VAL A 36 8.59 4.50 3.45
CA VAL A 36 7.93 4.13 2.19
C VAL A 36 7.20 5.37 1.67
N THR A 37 6.33 5.93 2.49
CA THR A 37 5.68 7.23 2.26
C THR A 37 4.95 7.68 3.51
N HIS A 38 4.78 9.00 3.66
CA HIS A 38 3.88 9.62 4.63
C HIS A 38 2.79 10.45 3.95
N GLN A 39 2.66 10.31 2.63
CA GLN A 39 1.75 11.12 1.79
C GLN A 39 0.62 10.28 1.19
N VAL A 40 0.20 9.21 1.83
CA VAL A 40 -1.09 8.60 1.53
C VAL A 40 -2.17 9.65 1.78
N ALA A 41 -3.18 9.73 0.93
CA ALA A 41 -4.29 10.65 1.17
C ALA A 41 -4.96 10.31 2.52
N PRO A 42 -5.37 11.30 3.32
CA PRO A 42 -5.91 11.04 4.65
C PRO A 42 -7.05 10.01 4.63
N GLY A 43 -6.87 8.92 5.38
CA GLY A 43 -7.82 7.84 5.51
C GLY A 43 -7.94 6.89 4.29
N ASP A 44 -7.14 7.07 3.25
CA ASP A 44 -7.18 6.19 2.06
C ASP A 44 -6.45 4.85 2.33
N VAL A 45 -7.16 3.96 3.01
CA VAL A 45 -6.67 2.60 3.33
C VAL A 45 -6.31 1.83 2.06
N ARG A 46 -7.08 2.00 0.97
CA ARG A 46 -6.85 1.31 -0.31
C ARG A 46 -5.51 1.71 -0.94
N ALA A 47 -5.22 3.00 -0.99
CA ALA A 47 -3.92 3.48 -1.46
C ALA A 47 -2.77 2.98 -0.58
N GLY A 48 -2.95 3.03 0.74
CA GLY A 48 -1.98 2.47 1.71
C GLY A 48 -1.72 0.99 1.48
N GLN A 49 -2.76 0.19 1.30
CA GLN A 49 -2.70 -1.24 0.98
C GLN A 49 -1.91 -1.48 -0.31
N TYR A 50 -2.25 -0.77 -1.39
CA TYR A 50 -1.55 -0.88 -2.67
C TYR A 50 -0.05 -0.56 -2.55
N LEU A 51 0.30 0.54 -1.92
CA LEU A 51 1.69 0.97 -1.75
C LEU A 51 2.51 0.01 -0.89
N LEU A 52 1.92 -0.51 0.18
CA LEU A 52 2.55 -1.51 1.03
C LEU A 52 2.74 -2.83 0.28
N ALA A 53 1.68 -3.35 -0.37
CA ALA A 53 1.72 -4.57 -1.16
C ALA A 53 2.80 -4.55 -2.25
N ARG A 54 3.01 -3.38 -2.88
CA ARG A 54 4.01 -3.19 -3.93
C ARG A 54 5.45 -3.17 -3.40
N SER A 55 5.66 -2.79 -2.15
CA SER A 55 7.00 -2.47 -1.64
C SER A 55 7.58 -3.51 -0.67
N TRP A 56 6.77 -4.16 0.16
CA TRP A 56 7.25 -4.93 1.30
C TRP A 56 8.23 -6.06 0.95
N GLN A 57 7.97 -6.81 -0.14
CA GLN A 57 8.84 -7.91 -0.58
C GLN A 57 10.20 -7.46 -1.16
N ARG A 58 10.39 -6.15 -1.36
CA ARG A 58 11.68 -5.58 -1.79
C ARG A 58 12.68 -5.45 -0.65
N PHE A 59 12.18 -5.55 0.59
CA PHE A 59 13.01 -5.50 1.79
C PHE A 59 13.50 -6.89 2.18
N PRO A 60 14.62 -6.99 2.92
CA PRO A 60 15.11 -8.28 3.42
C PRO A 60 14.11 -8.94 4.37
N PRO A 61 14.07 -10.30 4.42
CA PRO A 61 13.32 -11.02 5.45
C PRO A 61 13.68 -10.53 6.86
N GLY A 62 12.71 -10.55 7.77
CA GLY A 62 12.83 -10.03 9.13
C GLY A 62 12.58 -8.52 9.25
N THR A 63 12.33 -7.81 8.13
CA THR A 63 11.90 -6.41 8.18
C THR A 63 10.53 -6.28 8.84
N VAL A 64 10.38 -5.27 9.71
CA VAL A 64 9.10 -4.86 10.31
C VAL A 64 8.49 -3.75 9.48
N HIS A 65 7.26 -3.92 9.01
CA HIS A 65 6.51 -2.93 8.26
C HIS A 65 5.48 -2.26 9.17
N LEU A 66 5.73 -1.02 9.56
CA LEU A 66 4.79 -0.18 10.30
C LEU A 66 3.95 0.62 9.33
N ALA A 67 2.67 0.27 9.19
CA ALA A 67 1.75 0.93 8.28
C ALA A 67 0.55 1.48 9.05
N VAL A 68 0.36 2.80 9.04
CA VAL A 68 -0.71 3.47 9.77
C VAL A 68 -1.45 4.44 8.85
N VAL A 69 -2.53 3.94 8.25
CA VAL A 69 -3.59 4.71 7.60
C VAL A 69 -4.86 4.33 8.33
N ASP A 70 -5.33 5.20 9.22
CA ASP A 70 -6.23 4.80 10.29
C ASP A 70 -7.38 5.79 10.55
N PRO A 71 -8.39 5.81 9.67
CA PRO A 71 -9.59 6.62 9.88
C PRO A 71 -10.42 6.19 11.09
N GLY A 72 -10.10 5.02 11.68
CA GLY A 72 -10.77 4.47 12.86
C GLY A 72 -10.02 4.65 14.17
N VAL A 73 -8.99 5.52 14.23
CA VAL A 73 -8.26 5.76 15.48
C VAL A 73 -9.20 6.19 16.62
N GLY A 74 -8.99 5.63 17.81
CA GLY A 74 -9.82 5.93 18.99
C GLY A 74 -11.19 5.25 19.03
N THR A 75 -11.52 4.42 18.02
CA THR A 75 -12.73 3.57 18.02
C THR A 75 -12.45 2.17 18.57
N ALA A 76 -13.45 1.28 18.47
CA ALA A 76 -13.30 -0.14 18.85
C ALA A 76 -12.47 -0.99 17.88
N ARG A 77 -11.92 -0.42 16.78
CA ARG A 77 -11.06 -1.16 15.86
C ARG A 77 -9.82 -1.67 16.59
N ARG A 78 -9.43 -2.90 16.34
CA ARG A 78 -8.24 -3.54 16.94
C ARG A 78 -6.94 -2.96 16.36
N ALA A 79 -5.87 -3.03 17.13
CA ALA A 79 -4.51 -2.89 16.64
C ALA A 79 -3.95 -4.27 16.33
N LEU A 80 -3.28 -4.45 15.20
CA LEU A 80 -2.76 -5.73 14.74
C LEU A 80 -1.24 -5.77 14.66
N ALA A 81 -0.67 -6.91 15.02
CA ALA A 81 0.61 -7.35 14.48
C ALA A 81 0.40 -8.62 13.66
N ALA A 82 1.23 -8.83 12.65
CA ALA A 82 1.15 -9.99 11.78
C ALA A 82 2.54 -10.49 11.36
N THR A 83 2.61 -11.76 10.94
CA THR A 83 3.73 -12.31 10.19
C THR A 83 3.24 -12.98 8.92
N ALA A 84 3.93 -12.74 7.82
CA ALA A 84 3.72 -13.40 6.53
C ALA A 84 5.00 -13.34 5.70
N GLY A 85 5.31 -14.38 4.93
CA GLY A 85 6.44 -14.40 3.99
C GLY A 85 7.80 -14.09 4.62
N GLY A 86 8.00 -14.34 5.92
CA GLY A 86 9.24 -14.02 6.65
C GLY A 86 9.38 -12.55 7.06
N HIS A 87 8.32 -11.74 6.93
CA HIS A 87 8.25 -10.34 7.36
C HIS A 87 7.26 -10.15 8.51
N LEU A 88 7.37 -9.03 9.18
CA LEU A 88 6.53 -8.64 10.30
C LEU A 88 5.78 -7.35 9.95
N PHE A 89 4.52 -7.24 10.40
CA PHE A 89 3.66 -6.10 10.08
C PHE A 89 2.98 -5.59 11.35
N VAL A 90 2.81 -4.29 11.44
CA VAL A 90 2.04 -3.63 12.49
C VAL A 90 1.13 -2.59 11.84
N ALA A 91 -0.19 -2.72 12.06
CA ALA A 91 -1.18 -1.90 11.38
C ALA A 91 -2.52 -1.86 12.13
N PRO A 92 -3.43 -0.93 11.84
CA PRO A 92 -4.82 -1.00 12.27
C PRO A 92 -5.57 -2.15 11.58
N ASP A 93 -6.57 -2.71 12.27
CA ASP A 93 -7.48 -3.73 11.75
C ASP A 93 -8.59 -3.10 10.91
N ASN A 94 -8.24 -2.70 9.69
CA ASN A 94 -9.14 -2.01 8.78
C ASN A 94 -9.00 -2.45 7.31
N GLY A 95 -8.38 -3.62 7.09
CA GLY A 95 -8.16 -4.16 5.76
C GLY A 95 -6.82 -3.78 5.11
N LEU A 96 -6.02 -2.92 5.74
CA LEU A 96 -4.72 -2.49 5.19
C LEU A 96 -3.77 -3.67 4.90
N LEU A 97 -3.87 -4.77 5.64
CA LEU A 97 -3.05 -5.98 5.47
C LEU A 97 -3.73 -7.10 4.66
N SER A 98 -4.84 -6.84 3.98
CA SER A 98 -5.63 -7.86 3.26
C SER A 98 -4.92 -8.49 2.06
N PHE A 99 -3.79 -7.95 1.63
CA PHE A 99 -2.95 -8.50 0.56
C PHE A 99 -2.01 -9.63 1.01
N LEU A 100 -1.88 -9.87 2.33
CA LEU A 100 -0.99 -10.90 2.85
C LEU A 100 -1.54 -12.30 2.58
N ASP A 101 -0.69 -13.20 2.08
CA ASP A 101 -1.02 -14.62 1.92
C ASP A 101 -0.74 -15.36 3.22
N ARG A 102 -1.75 -16.09 3.73
CA ARG A 102 -1.69 -16.93 4.93
C ARG A 102 -1.01 -16.25 6.13
N PRO A 103 -1.40 -15.04 6.51
CA PRO A 103 -0.82 -14.35 7.66
C PRO A 103 -1.22 -15.02 8.98
N GLN A 104 -0.34 -14.90 9.98
CA GLN A 104 -0.71 -15.11 11.37
C GLN A 104 -0.91 -13.73 12.00
N PHE A 105 -2.05 -13.53 12.66
CA PHE A 105 -2.39 -12.27 13.29
C PHE A 105 -2.48 -12.40 14.82
N VAL A 106 -2.08 -11.32 15.49
CA VAL A 106 -2.40 -11.09 16.90
C VAL A 106 -3.05 -9.71 17.07
N SER A 107 -4.01 -9.63 17.97
CA SER A 107 -4.59 -8.37 18.42
C SER A 107 -3.74 -7.79 19.54
N ILE A 108 -3.17 -6.60 19.31
CA ILE A 108 -2.36 -5.87 20.29
C ILE A 108 -3.28 -5.17 21.28
N PRO A 109 -3.12 -5.35 22.60
CA PRO A 109 -3.90 -4.61 23.60
C PRO A 109 -3.52 -3.12 23.56
N VAL A 110 -4.54 -2.26 23.61
CA VAL A 110 -4.35 -0.81 23.71
C VAL A 110 -4.31 -0.44 25.19
N SER A 111 -3.21 0.17 25.63
CA SER A 111 -3.08 0.65 27.00
C SER A 111 -4.08 1.78 27.29
N ALA A 112 -4.58 1.85 28.53
CA ALA A 112 -5.42 2.96 28.97
C ALA A 112 -4.70 4.32 28.93
N ASP A 113 -3.36 4.31 28.97
CA ASP A 113 -2.53 5.52 28.89
C ASP A 113 -2.26 5.99 27.46
N ALA A 114 -2.65 5.19 26.44
CA ALA A 114 -2.48 5.57 25.04
C ALA A 114 -3.43 6.73 24.68
N ALA A 115 -2.89 7.75 24.04
CA ALA A 115 -3.71 8.85 23.54
C ALA A 115 -4.72 8.34 22.51
N PRO A 116 -6.03 8.54 22.69
CA PRO A 116 -7.06 8.00 21.79
C PRO A 116 -6.91 8.48 20.34
N THR A 117 -6.24 9.59 20.12
CA THR A 117 -6.04 10.21 18.81
C THR A 117 -4.68 9.91 18.20
N PHE A 118 -3.77 9.19 18.90
CA PHE A 118 -2.44 8.95 18.37
C PHE A 118 -1.90 7.53 18.66
N HIS A 119 -2.67 6.52 18.26
CA HIS A 119 -2.24 5.12 18.36
C HIS A 119 -0.98 4.84 17.52
N GLY A 120 -0.69 5.64 16.49
CA GLY A 120 0.56 5.59 15.73
C GLY A 120 1.78 5.60 16.63
N ARG A 121 1.83 6.55 17.56
CA ARG A 121 2.92 6.74 18.53
C ARG A 121 2.82 5.80 19.73
N ASP A 122 1.62 5.63 20.31
CA ASP A 122 1.49 5.02 21.62
C ASP A 122 1.20 3.51 21.59
N VAL A 123 0.78 2.96 20.43
CA VAL A 123 0.44 1.54 20.25
C VAL A 123 1.29 0.90 19.17
N PHE A 124 1.25 1.44 17.94
CA PHE A 124 1.87 0.79 16.80
C PHE A 124 3.40 0.90 16.80
N ALA A 125 3.96 2.08 17.10
CA ALA A 125 5.41 2.24 17.17
C ALA A 125 6.06 1.39 18.28
N PRO A 126 5.53 1.32 19.52
CA PRO A 126 6.05 0.40 20.54
C PRO A 126 6.00 -1.07 20.12
N ALA A 127 4.93 -1.52 19.46
CA ALA A 127 4.80 -2.88 18.97
C ALA A 127 5.82 -3.19 17.86
N ALA A 128 6.00 -2.28 16.90
CA ALA A 128 7.00 -2.42 15.84
C ALA A 128 8.42 -2.46 16.40
N ALA A 129 8.74 -1.61 17.39
CA ALA A 129 10.02 -1.62 18.07
C ALA A 129 10.28 -2.93 18.81
N ALA A 130 9.27 -3.49 19.48
CA ALA A 130 9.37 -4.77 20.17
C ALA A 130 9.68 -5.92 19.21
N LEU A 131 8.98 -6.00 18.07
CA LEU A 131 9.24 -6.98 17.01
C LEU A 131 10.65 -6.82 16.44
N ALA A 132 11.07 -5.60 16.13
CA ALA A 132 12.39 -5.30 15.59
C ALA A 132 13.52 -5.64 16.59
N SER A 133 13.21 -5.65 17.90
CA SER A 133 14.11 -6.08 18.96
C SER A 133 14.07 -7.60 19.23
N GLY A 134 13.35 -8.37 18.41
CA GLY A 134 13.29 -9.84 18.48
C GLY A 134 12.19 -10.40 19.37
N LYS A 135 11.23 -9.60 19.84
CA LYS A 135 10.04 -10.10 20.53
C LYS A 135 9.21 -10.93 19.55
N ARG A 136 8.70 -12.09 20.00
CA ARG A 136 7.88 -12.96 19.17
C ARG A 136 6.49 -12.34 18.97
N LEU A 137 5.82 -12.69 17.86
CA LEU A 137 4.50 -12.19 17.52
C LEU A 137 3.48 -12.47 18.63
N GLU A 138 3.45 -13.69 19.13
CA GLU A 138 2.53 -14.17 20.17
C GLU A 138 2.71 -13.49 21.53
N ASP A 139 3.86 -12.85 21.77
CA ASP A 139 4.12 -12.11 22.99
C ASP A 139 3.56 -10.67 22.95
N LEU A 140 3.01 -10.24 21.81
CA LEU A 140 2.41 -8.92 21.65
C LEU A 140 0.93 -8.87 21.97
N GLY A 141 0.23 -10.01 21.92
CA GLY A 141 -1.21 -10.05 22.15
C GLY A 141 -1.83 -11.40 21.88
N SER A 142 -3.14 -11.41 21.74
CA SER A 142 -3.92 -12.64 21.52
C SER A 142 -4.04 -12.98 20.05
N ALA A 143 -3.82 -14.25 19.68
CA ALA A 143 -4.03 -14.72 18.31
C ALA A 143 -5.48 -14.52 17.86
N ILE A 144 -5.67 -14.11 16.63
CA ILE A 144 -6.98 -13.93 16.01
C ILE A 144 -7.01 -14.52 14.59
N THR A 145 -8.21 -14.90 14.14
CA THR A 145 -8.44 -15.46 12.79
C THR A 145 -9.46 -14.66 11.99
N ASP A 146 -10.02 -13.61 12.57
CA ASP A 146 -11.11 -12.79 12.07
C ASP A 146 -10.68 -11.33 11.80
N ALA A 147 -9.42 -11.12 11.40
CA ALA A 147 -8.95 -9.80 10.98
C ALA A 147 -9.79 -9.28 9.79
N THR A 148 -10.02 -7.98 9.76
CA THR A 148 -10.77 -7.33 8.69
C THR A 148 -10.14 -7.65 7.33
N HIS A 149 -10.94 -8.20 6.42
CA HIS A 149 -10.51 -8.55 5.07
C HIS A 149 -11.22 -7.68 4.04
N SER A 150 -10.46 -6.83 3.36
CA SER A 150 -10.92 -5.93 2.29
C SER A 150 -9.86 -5.91 1.18
N PRO A 151 -9.80 -6.96 0.34
CA PRO A 151 -8.78 -7.08 -0.67
C PRO A 151 -8.96 -6.04 -1.78
N LEU A 152 -7.86 -5.69 -2.45
CA LEU A 152 -7.93 -4.90 -3.67
C LEU A 152 -8.73 -5.64 -4.74
N PRO A 153 -9.47 -4.93 -5.61
CA PRO A 153 -10.22 -5.56 -6.69
C PRO A 153 -9.30 -6.35 -7.61
N THR A 154 -9.79 -7.51 -8.04
CA THR A 154 -9.12 -8.35 -9.05
C THR A 154 -9.75 -8.13 -10.42
N PRO A 155 -8.96 -8.19 -11.51
CA PRO A 155 -9.53 -8.16 -12.85
C PRO A 155 -10.35 -9.42 -13.14
N HIS A 156 -11.23 -9.35 -14.14
CA HIS A 156 -12.00 -10.48 -14.59
C HIS A 156 -12.07 -10.53 -16.12
N HIS A 157 -12.40 -11.68 -16.68
CA HIS A 157 -12.58 -11.83 -18.12
C HIS A 157 -14.04 -11.59 -18.52
N ASP A 158 -14.22 -10.85 -19.62
CA ASP A 158 -15.48 -10.70 -20.34
C ASP A 158 -15.24 -11.12 -21.80
N GLY A 159 -15.56 -12.38 -22.09
CA GLY A 159 -15.14 -13.00 -23.36
C GLY A 159 -13.63 -13.07 -23.49
N THR A 160 -13.09 -12.43 -24.52
CA THR A 160 -11.62 -12.34 -24.74
C THR A 160 -11.00 -11.10 -24.10
N ALA A 161 -11.80 -10.19 -23.57
CA ALA A 161 -11.30 -8.98 -22.95
C ALA A 161 -10.99 -9.20 -21.46
N VAL A 162 -9.95 -8.53 -20.98
CA VAL A 162 -9.64 -8.44 -19.54
C VAL A 162 -10.16 -7.11 -19.03
N MET A 163 -11.08 -7.18 -18.07
CA MET A 163 -11.70 -6.02 -17.43
C MET A 163 -11.07 -5.79 -16.06
N GLY A 164 -10.63 -4.61 -15.83
CA GLY A 164 -10.07 -4.17 -14.57
C GLY A 164 -10.42 -2.73 -14.25
N GLU A 165 -9.74 -2.17 -13.27
CA GLU A 165 -9.93 -0.79 -12.87
C GLU A 165 -8.61 -0.15 -12.45
N VAL A 166 -8.59 1.19 -12.39
CA VAL A 166 -7.48 1.95 -11.83
C VAL A 166 -7.43 1.73 -10.32
N LEU A 167 -6.35 1.11 -9.84
CA LEU A 167 -6.10 0.91 -8.41
C LEU A 167 -5.50 2.15 -7.73
N TYR A 168 -4.62 2.84 -8.44
CA TYR A 168 -3.83 3.93 -7.90
C TYR A 168 -3.48 4.95 -9.00
N VAL A 169 -3.41 6.20 -8.62
CA VAL A 169 -2.89 7.28 -9.48
C VAL A 169 -1.62 7.79 -8.83
N ASP A 170 -0.50 7.69 -9.54
CA ASP A 170 0.78 8.12 -9.00
C ASP A 170 0.95 9.66 -9.05
N ARG A 171 2.06 10.14 -8.48
CA ARG A 171 2.37 11.58 -8.42
C ARG A 171 2.43 12.25 -9.81
N PHE A 172 2.75 11.50 -10.84
CA PHE A 172 2.83 12.01 -12.21
C PHE A 172 1.47 12.02 -12.90
N GLY A 173 0.45 11.38 -12.28
CA GLY A 173 -0.88 11.20 -12.85
C GLY A 173 -0.95 9.99 -13.78
N THR A 174 -0.04 9.02 -13.61
CA THR A 174 -0.14 7.71 -14.25
C THR A 174 -1.26 6.92 -13.63
N LEU A 175 -2.12 6.36 -14.45
CA LEU A 175 -3.20 5.46 -14.03
C LEU A 175 -2.65 4.03 -13.94
N ILE A 176 -2.60 3.48 -12.75
CA ILE A 176 -2.07 2.13 -12.48
C ILE A 176 -3.25 1.20 -12.28
N SER A 177 -3.42 0.21 -13.19
CA SER A 177 -4.54 -0.72 -13.13
C SER A 177 -4.22 -1.98 -12.32
N ASN A 178 -5.26 -2.78 -12.08
CA ASN A 178 -5.12 -4.13 -11.52
C ASN A 178 -4.91 -5.22 -12.59
N ILE A 179 -4.87 -4.89 -13.89
CA ILE A 179 -4.68 -5.87 -14.97
C ILE A 179 -3.21 -6.29 -15.01
N PRO A 180 -2.87 -7.57 -14.78
CA PRO A 180 -1.50 -8.05 -14.95
C PRO A 180 -1.07 -7.95 -16.41
N GLY A 181 0.18 -7.53 -16.66
CA GLY A 181 0.71 -7.46 -18.02
C GLY A 181 0.65 -8.77 -18.80
N PRO A 182 0.97 -9.93 -18.18
CA PRO A 182 0.86 -11.23 -18.85
C PRO A 182 -0.54 -11.64 -19.31
N ASP A 183 -1.61 -11.03 -18.73
CA ASP A 183 -2.99 -11.34 -19.11
C ASP A 183 -3.44 -10.58 -20.36
N VAL A 184 -2.60 -9.70 -20.90
CA VAL A 184 -2.90 -8.89 -22.09
C VAL A 184 -2.24 -9.50 -23.33
N GLU A 185 -3.04 -9.96 -24.27
CA GLU A 185 -2.57 -10.51 -25.54
C GLU A 185 -1.84 -9.44 -26.38
N PRO A 186 -0.78 -9.83 -27.11
CA PRO A 186 -0.06 -8.92 -28.00
C PRO A 186 -0.99 -8.24 -29.02
N GLY A 187 -0.90 -6.92 -29.13
CA GLY A 187 -1.68 -6.12 -30.08
C GLY A 187 -3.07 -5.71 -29.61
N VAL A 188 -3.52 -6.20 -28.46
CA VAL A 188 -4.78 -5.74 -27.82
C VAL A 188 -4.67 -4.24 -27.50
N ARG A 189 -5.78 -3.53 -27.73
CA ARG A 189 -5.86 -2.10 -27.46
C ARG A 189 -6.41 -1.86 -26.06
N ILE A 190 -5.69 -1.07 -25.31
CA ILE A 190 -6.09 -0.65 -23.95
C ILE A 190 -7.09 0.50 -24.05
N ARG A 191 -8.15 0.40 -23.26
CA ARG A 191 -9.13 1.48 -23.09
C ARG A 191 -9.25 1.85 -21.61
N VAL A 192 -9.45 3.14 -21.35
CA VAL A 192 -9.74 3.66 -20.01
C VAL A 192 -11.02 4.50 -20.08
N ALA A 193 -12.03 4.13 -19.29
CA ALA A 193 -13.34 4.79 -19.30
C ALA A 193 -13.89 5.01 -20.72
N GLY A 194 -13.76 3.99 -21.58
CA GLY A 194 -14.18 4.02 -22.99
C GLY A 194 -13.22 4.72 -23.95
N THR A 195 -12.25 5.50 -23.49
CA THR A 195 -11.25 6.17 -24.34
C THR A 195 -10.19 5.17 -24.77
N ASP A 196 -9.94 5.12 -26.07
CA ASP A 196 -8.91 4.26 -26.66
C ASP A 196 -7.52 4.87 -26.49
N VAL A 197 -6.64 4.15 -25.79
CA VAL A 197 -5.24 4.54 -25.54
C VAL A 197 -4.29 3.94 -26.61
N GLY A 198 -4.68 2.83 -27.21
CA GLY A 198 -3.86 2.08 -28.15
C GLY A 198 -3.27 0.82 -27.57
N ALA A 199 -2.45 0.12 -28.35
CA ALA A 199 -1.77 -1.09 -27.91
C ALA A 199 -0.63 -0.79 -26.94
N LEU A 200 -0.27 -1.80 -26.12
CA LEU A 200 0.85 -1.69 -25.21
C LEU A 200 2.14 -1.29 -25.96
N ARG A 201 2.84 -0.35 -25.39
CA ARG A 201 4.19 0.06 -25.78
C ARG A 201 5.20 -0.42 -24.75
N ARG A 202 6.47 -0.33 -25.08
CA ARG A 202 7.55 -0.74 -24.16
C ARG A 202 7.75 0.29 -23.04
N THR A 203 7.64 1.59 -23.36
CA THR A 203 7.96 2.68 -22.44
C THR A 203 7.27 4.00 -22.83
N PHE A 204 7.32 4.98 -21.96
CA PHE A 204 6.89 6.36 -22.23
C PHE A 204 7.51 6.96 -23.49
N GLY A 205 8.77 6.62 -23.77
CA GLY A 205 9.53 7.16 -24.91
C GLY A 205 8.97 6.78 -26.28
N ASP A 206 8.13 5.75 -26.35
CA ASP A 206 7.54 5.25 -27.59
C ASP A 206 6.30 6.06 -28.03
N ALA A 207 5.91 7.07 -27.27
CA ALA A 207 4.81 7.95 -27.58
C ALA A 207 5.29 9.37 -27.85
N GLU A 208 4.51 10.17 -28.57
CA GLU A 208 4.76 11.61 -28.73
C GLU A 208 4.46 12.36 -27.42
N ARG A 209 5.12 13.51 -27.23
CA ARG A 209 4.86 14.36 -26.05
C ARG A 209 3.41 14.80 -26.02
N GLY A 210 2.82 14.77 -24.83
CA GLY A 210 1.42 15.15 -24.59
C GLY A 210 0.41 14.08 -25.00
N THR A 211 0.84 12.88 -25.49
CA THR A 211 -0.06 11.82 -25.90
C THR A 211 -0.15 10.69 -24.87
N LEU A 212 -1.29 10.00 -24.87
CA LEU A 212 -1.52 8.81 -24.05
C LEU A 212 -0.63 7.66 -24.51
N VAL A 213 -0.19 6.85 -23.56
CA VAL A 213 0.56 5.63 -23.78
C VAL A 213 0.20 4.59 -22.73
N ALA A 214 0.00 3.35 -23.16
CA ALA A 214 -0.17 2.20 -22.30
C ALA A 214 1.07 1.31 -22.33
N PHE A 215 1.50 0.82 -21.20
CA PHE A 215 2.66 -0.09 -21.04
C PHE A 215 2.50 -0.96 -19.81
N VAL A 216 3.34 -2.00 -19.69
CA VAL A 216 3.45 -2.76 -18.44
C VAL A 216 4.46 -2.06 -17.54
N GLY A 217 3.98 -1.54 -16.42
CA GLY A 217 4.80 -0.81 -15.46
C GLY A 217 5.70 -1.72 -14.64
N SER A 218 6.57 -1.12 -13.82
CA SER A 218 7.51 -1.84 -12.95
C SER A 218 6.84 -2.68 -11.84
N GLY A 219 5.53 -2.50 -11.65
CA GLY A 219 4.68 -3.33 -10.79
C GLY A 219 4.13 -4.58 -11.47
N GLY A 220 4.36 -4.74 -12.77
CA GLY A 220 3.87 -5.88 -13.55
C GLY A 220 2.42 -5.74 -14.03
N THR A 221 1.78 -4.60 -13.82
CA THR A 221 0.41 -4.33 -14.27
C THR A 221 0.39 -3.32 -15.43
N VAL A 222 -0.74 -3.28 -16.14
CA VAL A 222 -0.99 -2.27 -17.18
C VAL A 222 -1.09 -0.89 -16.53
N GLU A 223 -0.31 0.04 -17.05
CA GLU A 223 -0.31 1.45 -16.66
C GLU A 223 -0.60 2.33 -17.88
N VAL A 224 -1.32 3.42 -17.65
CA VAL A 224 -1.62 4.42 -18.68
C VAL A 224 -1.09 5.77 -18.23
N ALA A 225 -0.25 6.35 -19.06
CA ALA A 225 0.38 7.65 -18.79
C ALA A 225 0.23 8.61 -19.97
N VAL A 226 0.64 9.85 -19.73
CA VAL A 226 0.89 10.84 -20.80
C VAL A 226 2.37 11.19 -20.75
N ARG A 227 3.05 11.09 -21.90
CA ARG A 227 4.45 11.54 -21.97
C ARG A 227 4.53 13.04 -21.72
N ASP A 228 5.25 13.44 -20.66
CA ASP A 228 5.40 14.82 -20.20
C ASP A 228 4.06 15.45 -19.75
N GLY A 229 3.13 14.62 -19.18
CA GLY A 229 1.82 15.06 -18.74
C GLY A 229 1.18 14.13 -17.72
N SER A 230 -0.12 14.28 -17.50
CA SER A 230 -0.91 13.48 -16.56
C SER A 230 -2.10 12.83 -17.28
N ALA A 231 -2.13 11.49 -17.30
CA ALA A 231 -3.23 10.72 -17.87
C ALA A 231 -4.52 10.94 -17.08
N ALA A 232 -4.43 10.97 -15.75
CA ALA A 232 -5.58 11.25 -14.89
C ALA A 232 -6.26 12.59 -15.21
N ARG A 233 -5.45 13.65 -15.42
CA ARG A 233 -5.99 14.96 -15.78
C ARG A 233 -6.51 15.01 -17.21
N LEU A 234 -5.78 14.40 -18.17
CA LEU A 234 -6.17 14.42 -19.58
C LEU A 234 -7.49 13.69 -19.81
N LEU A 235 -7.67 12.56 -19.14
CA LEU A 235 -8.89 11.73 -19.25
C LEU A 235 -10.01 12.16 -18.27
N GLY A 236 -9.69 12.98 -17.25
CA GLY A 236 -10.64 13.34 -16.21
C GLY A 236 -11.08 12.19 -15.32
N VAL A 237 -10.21 11.17 -15.12
CA VAL A 237 -10.53 9.93 -14.38
C VAL A 237 -9.54 9.70 -13.24
N GLY A 238 -9.91 8.83 -12.31
CA GLY A 238 -9.12 8.46 -11.15
C GLY A 238 -9.30 7.00 -10.74
N VAL A 239 -9.05 6.70 -9.48
CA VAL A 239 -9.21 5.38 -8.88
C VAL A 239 -10.66 4.87 -9.11
N GLY A 240 -10.79 3.58 -9.46
CA GLY A 240 -12.06 2.93 -9.80
C GLY A 240 -12.49 3.12 -11.26
N ALA A 241 -11.79 3.92 -12.07
CA ALA A 241 -12.09 4.01 -13.50
C ALA A 241 -11.84 2.67 -14.19
N GLU A 242 -12.78 2.26 -15.05
CA GLU A 242 -12.67 1.02 -15.81
C GLU A 242 -11.46 1.04 -16.74
N VAL A 243 -10.73 -0.08 -16.75
CA VAL A 243 -9.65 -0.37 -17.71
C VAL A 243 -9.99 -1.67 -18.43
N ARG A 244 -9.93 -1.64 -19.75
CA ARG A 244 -10.17 -2.81 -20.60
C ARG A 244 -8.95 -3.08 -21.48
N ALA A 245 -8.56 -4.34 -21.47
CA ALA A 245 -7.51 -4.87 -22.34
C ALA A 245 -8.04 -6.00 -23.23
#